data_5bdb1e497a8d75c9c9825693e403851b
#
_entry.id   5bdb1e497a8d75c9c9825693e403851b
#
_cell.length_a   1.000
_cell.length_b   1.000
_cell.length_c   1.000
_cell.angle_alpha   90.00
_cell.angle_beta   90.00
_cell.angle_gamma   90.00
#
_symmetry.space_group_name_H-M   'P 1'
#
loop_
_entity.id
_entity.type
_entity.pdbx_description
1 polymer ?
#
loop_
_entity_poly.entity_id
_entity_poly.type
_entity_poly.pdbx_seq_one_letter_code
_entity_poly.pdbx_strand_id
1 'polypeptide(L)'
;MEKTDPLISVQISVYALDGKVREAVHYYLDALDATGIDRDTGTMSTVVWGEAAAVWPALQSAYESAAAKYKVIVNTVMCNAAPLPARASGRL
;
A
#
# COMPACT_ATOMS: atom_id res chain seq x y z
N MET A 1 8.09 -18.63 -22.20
CA MET A 1 8.89 -17.93 -21.58
C MET A 1 8.29 -17.52 -20.37
N GLU A 2 8.91 -17.48 -19.44
CA GLU A 2 8.44 -17.16 -18.29
C GLU A 2 8.64 -15.76 -18.08
N LYS A 3 7.77 -15.17 -17.59
CA LYS A 3 7.84 -13.88 -17.37
C LYS A 3 7.62 -13.56 -15.99
N THR A 4 8.44 -12.86 -15.35
CA THR A 4 8.27 -12.44 -13.99
C THR A 4 7.40 -11.24 -13.99
N ASP A 5 6.50 -11.14 -13.04
CA ASP A 5 5.69 -9.96 -12.93
C ASP A 5 6.58 -8.78 -12.64
N PRO A 6 6.28 -7.63 -13.16
CA PRO A 6 7.07 -6.45 -12.89
C PRO A 6 6.98 -6.08 -11.42
N LEU A 7 8.06 -5.55 -10.91
CA LEU A 7 8.07 -5.00 -9.57
C LEU A 7 7.54 -3.60 -9.63
N ILE A 8 6.70 -3.25 -8.69
CA ILE A 8 6.16 -1.91 -8.61
C ILE A 8 6.23 -1.40 -7.19
N SER A 9 6.24 -0.09 -7.05
CA SER A 9 6.15 0.58 -5.77
C SER A 9 4.93 1.47 -5.81
N VAL A 10 4.18 1.52 -4.72
CA VAL A 10 3.00 2.36 -4.64
C VAL A 10 3.06 3.17 -3.37
N GLN A 11 2.91 4.49 -3.49
CA GLN A 11 2.83 5.37 -2.36
C GLN A 11 1.36 5.57 -2.06
N ILE A 12 0.95 5.39 -0.82
CA ILE A 12 -0.44 5.42 -0.44
C ILE A 12 -0.68 6.44 0.65
N SER A 13 -1.69 7.26 0.49
CA SER A 13 -2.13 8.18 1.54
C SER A 13 -3.61 7.93 1.76
N VAL A 14 -4.01 7.82 3.03
CA VAL A 14 -5.39 7.54 3.38
C VAL A 14 -5.94 8.70 4.18
N TYR A 15 -7.11 9.19 3.78
CA TYR A 15 -7.79 10.28 4.46
C TYR A 15 -9.19 9.83 4.83
N ALA A 16 -9.66 10.20 6.02
CA ALA A 16 -11.01 9.88 6.44
C ALA A 16 -11.87 11.12 6.37
N LEU A 17 -12.98 11.03 5.70
CA LEU A 17 -13.87 12.17 5.52
C LEU A 17 -14.70 12.46 6.76
N ASP A 18 -14.81 11.50 7.66
CA ASP A 18 -15.62 11.66 8.87
C ASP A 18 -14.79 12.06 10.09
N GLY A 19 -13.56 12.47 9.89
CA GLY A 19 -12.71 12.95 10.97
C GLY A 19 -11.98 11.86 11.73
N LYS A 20 -12.17 10.61 11.38
CA LYS A 20 -11.53 9.51 12.08
C LYS A 20 -10.29 9.03 11.33
N VAL A 21 -9.39 9.96 11.09
CA VAL A 21 -8.24 9.70 10.25
C VAL A 21 -7.33 8.62 10.84
N ARG A 22 -7.02 8.75 12.12
CA ARG A 22 -6.10 7.79 12.73
C ARG A 22 -6.67 6.38 12.69
N GLU A 23 -7.94 6.22 13.03
CA GLU A 23 -8.56 4.91 13.04
C GLU A 23 -8.60 4.32 11.64
N ALA A 24 -8.96 5.15 10.65
CA ALA A 24 -9.05 4.69 9.28
C ALA A 24 -7.70 4.27 8.73
N VAL A 25 -6.65 5.04 9.03
CA VAL A 25 -5.31 4.72 8.59
C VAL A 25 -4.86 3.40 9.21
N HIS A 26 -5.06 3.23 10.51
CA HIS A 26 -4.65 2.00 11.17
C HIS A 26 -5.42 0.79 10.62
N TYR A 27 -6.71 0.98 10.37
CA TYR A 27 -7.52 -0.11 9.84
C TYR A 27 -7.04 -0.52 8.46
N TYR A 28 -6.72 0.47 7.62
CA TYR A 28 -6.20 0.23 6.28
C TYR A 28 -4.85 -0.50 6.36
N LEU A 29 -3.95 -0.05 7.25
CA LEU A 29 -2.64 -0.67 7.37
C LEU A 29 -2.75 -2.10 7.91
N ASP A 30 -3.67 -2.35 8.83
CA ASP A 30 -3.86 -3.71 9.33
C ASP A 30 -4.34 -4.62 8.22
N ALA A 31 -5.23 -4.12 7.37
CA ALA A 31 -5.72 -4.90 6.25
C ALA A 31 -4.61 -5.18 5.23
N LEU A 32 -3.72 -4.21 5.01
CA LEU A 32 -2.58 -4.43 4.15
C LEU A 32 -1.66 -5.50 4.75
N ASP A 33 -1.40 -5.42 6.05
CA ASP A 33 -0.52 -6.38 6.70
C ASP A 33 -1.08 -7.80 6.61
N ALA A 34 -2.38 -7.93 6.62
CA ALA A 34 -3.02 -9.23 6.51
C ALA A 34 -2.76 -9.89 5.15
N THR A 35 -2.40 -9.11 4.14
CA THR A 35 -2.11 -9.66 2.82
C THR A 35 -0.67 -10.13 2.70
N GLY A 36 0.18 -9.78 3.65
CA GLY A 36 1.60 -10.16 3.59
C GLY A 36 2.46 -9.26 2.72
N ILE A 37 1.89 -8.17 2.16
CA ILE A 37 2.66 -7.29 1.31
C ILE A 37 3.68 -6.52 2.13
N ASP A 38 4.84 -6.24 1.58
CA ASP A 38 5.86 -5.45 2.25
C ASP A 38 5.50 -3.99 2.22
N ARG A 39 5.66 -3.31 3.33
CA ARG A 39 5.37 -1.90 3.39
C ARG A 39 6.31 -1.18 4.35
N ASP A 40 6.38 0.12 4.17
CA ASP A 40 7.15 0.99 5.02
C ASP A 40 6.30 2.24 5.23
N THR A 41 5.94 2.53 6.47
CA THR A 41 5.12 3.69 6.78
C THR A 41 6.00 4.80 7.29
N GLY A 42 5.95 5.92 6.58
CA GLY A 42 6.67 7.11 6.95
C GLY A 42 5.75 8.11 7.62
N THR A 43 6.22 9.34 7.70
CA THR A 43 5.48 10.39 8.35
C THR A 43 4.25 10.81 7.57
N MET A 44 4.36 10.84 6.26
CA MET A 44 3.30 11.37 5.41
C MET A 44 2.56 10.32 4.61
N SER A 45 3.11 9.15 4.45
CA SER A 45 2.49 8.14 3.59
C SER A 45 3.08 6.78 3.86
N THR A 46 2.49 5.78 3.25
CA THR A 46 2.99 4.40 3.30
C THR A 46 3.42 4.01 1.90
N VAL A 47 4.53 3.29 1.80
CA VAL A 47 4.98 2.77 0.53
C VAL A 47 4.90 1.25 0.60
N VAL A 48 4.28 0.64 -0.40
CA VAL A 48 4.26 -0.81 -0.53
C VAL A 48 5.01 -1.16 -1.81
N TRP A 49 5.56 -2.36 -1.87
CA TRP A 49 6.29 -2.80 -3.05
C TRP A 49 6.17 -4.29 -3.18
N GLY A 50 6.43 -4.76 -4.39
CA GLY A 50 6.41 -6.17 -4.67
C GLY A 50 6.03 -6.40 -6.12
N GLU A 51 5.79 -7.66 -6.45
CA GLU A 51 5.37 -7.99 -7.79
C GLU A 51 3.94 -7.49 -7.98
N ALA A 52 3.65 -7.01 -9.16
CA ALA A 52 2.35 -6.41 -9.44
C ALA A 52 1.20 -7.36 -9.10
N ALA A 53 1.37 -8.65 -9.37
CA ALA A 53 0.32 -9.62 -9.09
C ALA A 53 0.01 -9.74 -7.60
N ALA A 54 0.94 -9.37 -6.74
CA ALA A 54 0.71 -9.37 -5.30
C ALA A 54 0.22 -8.02 -4.81
N VAL A 55 0.72 -6.95 -5.42
CA VAL A 55 0.40 -5.61 -4.97
C VAL A 55 -1.04 -5.23 -5.27
N TRP A 56 -1.53 -5.51 -6.49
CA TRP A 56 -2.88 -5.11 -6.84
C TRP A 56 -3.95 -5.70 -5.92
N PRO A 57 -3.95 -7.01 -5.67
CA PRO A 57 -4.97 -7.57 -4.77
C PRO A 57 -4.82 -7.04 -3.34
N ALA A 58 -3.60 -6.76 -2.91
CA ALA A 58 -3.38 -6.23 -1.56
C ALA A 58 -4.02 -4.85 -1.41
N LEU A 59 -3.84 -3.99 -2.42
CA LEU A 59 -4.42 -2.66 -2.39
C LEU A 59 -5.95 -2.73 -2.42
N GLN A 60 -6.48 -3.62 -3.25
CA GLN A 60 -7.92 -3.77 -3.36
C GLN A 60 -8.50 -4.25 -2.02
N SER A 61 -7.90 -5.25 -1.42
CA SER A 61 -8.37 -5.81 -0.18
C SER A 61 -8.35 -4.77 0.94
N ALA A 62 -7.27 -4.01 1.03
CA ALA A 62 -7.14 -2.99 2.06
C ALA A 62 -8.17 -1.88 1.87
N TYR A 63 -8.38 -1.45 0.62
CA TYR A 63 -9.35 -0.42 0.35
C TYR A 63 -10.77 -0.89 0.71
N GLU A 64 -11.11 -2.09 0.29
CA GLU A 64 -12.46 -2.60 0.53
C GLU A 64 -12.72 -2.77 2.02
N SER A 65 -11.72 -3.20 2.77
CA SER A 65 -11.86 -3.35 4.22
C SER A 65 -12.09 -2.00 4.89
N ALA A 66 -11.30 -1.00 4.51
CA ALA A 66 -11.43 0.32 5.12
C ALA A 66 -12.73 1.00 4.69
N ALA A 67 -13.09 0.85 3.41
CA ALA A 67 -14.28 1.49 2.87
C ALA A 67 -15.56 0.91 3.46
N ALA A 68 -15.52 -0.33 3.92
CA ALA A 68 -16.68 -0.94 4.54
C ALA A 68 -16.96 -0.34 5.91
N LYS A 69 -15.96 0.28 6.54
CA LYS A 69 -16.11 0.79 7.88
C LYS A 69 -16.00 2.30 7.98
N TYR A 70 -15.25 2.93 7.10
CA TYR A 70 -15.04 4.37 7.16
C TYR A 70 -15.26 4.99 5.79
N LYS A 71 -15.49 6.29 5.77
CA LYS A 71 -15.56 7.00 4.50
C LYS A 71 -14.17 7.52 4.22
N VAL A 72 -13.49 6.91 3.27
CA VAL A 72 -12.08 7.19 3.03
C VAL A 72 -11.80 7.64 1.61
N ILE A 73 -10.74 8.41 1.47
CA ILE A 73 -10.14 8.71 0.19
C ILE A 73 -8.77 8.08 0.25
N VAL A 74 -8.47 7.21 -0.70
CA VAL A 74 -7.16 6.57 -0.76
C VAL A 74 -6.49 7.07 -2.03
N ASN A 75 -5.38 7.79 -1.84
CA ASN A 75 -4.66 8.37 -2.94
C ASN A 75 -3.41 7.55 -3.17
N THR A 76 -3.20 7.07 -4.36
CA THR A 76 -2.04 6.23 -4.67
C THR A 76 -1.24 6.80 -5.81
N VAL A 77 0.08 6.69 -5.70
CA VAL A 77 0.98 7.04 -6.79
C VAL A 77 1.85 5.83 -7.02
N MET A 78 1.83 5.27 -8.19
CA MET A 78 2.56 4.04 -8.45
C MET A 78 3.62 4.22 -9.49
N CYS A 79 4.68 3.45 -9.39
CA CYS A 79 5.80 3.56 -10.28
C CYS A 79 6.48 2.22 -10.46
N ASN A 80 6.88 1.91 -11.67
CA ASN A 80 7.63 0.68 -11.93
C ASN A 80 9.10 0.97 -12.24
N ALA A 81 9.48 2.24 -12.16
CA ALA A 81 10.84 2.65 -12.50
C ALA A 81 11.63 3.19 -11.31
N ALA A 82 10.95 3.57 -10.26
CA ALA A 82 11.64 4.13 -9.12
C ALA A 82 12.39 3.06 -8.36
N PRO A 83 13.50 3.40 -7.71
CA PRO A 83 14.20 2.42 -6.91
C PRO A 83 13.30 2.00 -5.74
N LEU A 84 13.43 0.76 -5.34
CA LEU A 84 12.73 0.28 -4.17
C LEU A 84 13.36 0.88 -2.92
N PRO A 85 12.65 0.93 -1.81
CA PRO A 85 13.26 1.37 -0.55
C PRO A 85 14.49 0.54 -0.22
N ALA A 86 15.44 1.14 0.47
CA ALA A 86 16.69 0.46 0.79
C ALA A 86 16.45 -0.88 1.44
N ARG A 87 15.48 -0.97 2.35
CA ARG A 87 15.22 -2.22 3.03
C ARG A 87 14.65 -3.27 2.10
N ALA A 88 13.97 -2.86 1.07
CA ALA A 88 13.38 -3.80 0.13
C ALA A 88 14.46 -4.37 -0.79
N SER A 89 15.45 -3.56 -1.13
CA SER A 89 16.46 -4.00 -2.03
C SER A 89 17.61 -4.69 -1.32
N GLY A 90 17.59 -4.67 -0.02
CA GLY A 90 18.66 -5.27 0.72
C GLY A 90 19.75 -4.29 0.98
N ARG A 91 19.85 -3.35 0.15
CA ARG A 91 20.79 -2.43 0.42
C ARG A 91 20.93 -1.71 -0.84
N LEU A 92 21.26 -0.64 -0.91
CA LEU A 92 21.47 0.10 -2.13
C LEU A 92 22.91 0.39 -2.30
#